data_01e0f61138a48e012e48684675e0ce9d
#
_entry.id   01e0f61138a48e012e48684675e0ce9d
#
_cell.length_a   1.000
_cell.length_b   1.000
_cell.length_c   1.000
_cell.angle_alpha   90.00
_cell.angle_beta   90.00
_cell.angle_gamma   90.00
#
_symmetry.space_group_name_H-M   'P 1'
#
loop_
_entity.id
_entity.type
_entity.pdbx_description
1 polymer ?
#
loop_
_entity_poly.entity_id
_entity_poly.type
_entity_poly.pdbx_seq_one_letter_code
_entity_poly.pdbx_strand_id
1 'polypeptide(L)'
;MERKYQNEIHCNEIVLLAYYIADVNIESVFHDITHRKTYLPYSGICLTDTFQLAEKKHNELFTEFFQDNSKRVKKQMATHVRVIVGNPPYSIGQKSANDNAQNLSYPYLDKRVSETYAVKSSATLNKSLYDSYVKAFRWASDRIPQNEGGIVAFISNGAWIDGAGQDGMRRCFEDEFTSIYVLNLRGNQRTSGELSRKEGGKIFGSGSRTPITITFLVKNPAKKGQKAVIHYHDIGDYLTREQKLKMVKDFRSISSQKLEWQIITSNDKADWINQRDGCLLYTSDAADDRISVD
;
A
#
# COMPACT_ATOMS: atom_id res chain seq x y z
N MET A 1 -23.87 -14.96 0.65
CA MET A 1 -23.03 -14.46 -0.44
C MET A 1 -23.63 -13.19 -1.07
N GLU A 2 -24.88 -13.21 -1.53
CA GLU A 2 -25.56 -12.11 -2.24
C GLU A 2 -25.57 -10.77 -1.49
N ARG A 3 -25.93 -10.77 -0.18
CA ARG A 3 -25.89 -9.56 0.65
C ARG A 3 -24.50 -8.88 0.62
N LYS A 4 -23.42 -9.66 0.70
CA LYS A 4 -22.06 -9.13 0.64
C LYS A 4 -21.76 -8.55 -0.74
N TYR A 5 -22.10 -9.27 -1.78
CA TYR A 5 -21.91 -8.86 -3.16
C TYR A 5 -22.58 -7.53 -3.47
N GLN A 6 -23.83 -7.34 -3.05
CA GLN A 6 -24.58 -6.12 -3.33
C GLN A 6 -24.29 -4.93 -2.42
N ASN A 7 -23.87 -5.18 -1.15
CA ASN A 7 -23.85 -4.13 -0.13
C ASN A 7 -22.52 -3.97 0.61
N GLU A 8 -21.61 -4.95 0.57
CA GLU A 8 -20.42 -4.94 1.41
C GLU A 8 -19.11 -4.98 0.62
N ILE A 9 -19.15 -5.37 -0.65
CA ILE A 9 -17.98 -5.37 -1.53
C ILE A 9 -18.02 -4.09 -2.36
N HIS A 10 -16.91 -3.36 -2.35
CA HIS A 10 -16.72 -2.12 -3.11
C HIS A 10 -15.43 -2.21 -3.91
N CYS A 11 -15.45 -1.69 -5.13
CA CYS A 11 -14.29 -1.64 -6.01
C CYS A 11 -14.19 -0.25 -6.64
N ASN A 12 -12.99 0.28 -6.75
CA ASN A 12 -12.72 1.54 -7.43
C ASN A 12 -11.75 1.30 -8.58
N GLU A 13 -12.03 1.88 -9.71
CA GLU A 13 -11.17 1.84 -10.87
C GLU A 13 -11.20 3.21 -11.58
N ILE A 14 -10.02 3.70 -11.96
CA ILE A 14 -9.89 5.01 -12.60
C ILE A 14 -9.92 4.91 -14.14
N VAL A 15 -9.52 3.76 -14.69
CA VAL A 15 -9.43 3.53 -16.13
C VAL A 15 -10.70 2.85 -16.61
N LEU A 16 -11.42 3.47 -17.53
CA LEU A 16 -12.71 2.97 -18.01
C LEU A 16 -12.67 1.54 -18.54
N LEU A 17 -11.64 1.17 -19.30
CA LEU A 17 -11.51 -0.20 -19.81
C LEU A 17 -11.29 -1.21 -18.68
N ALA A 18 -10.42 -0.88 -17.71
CA ALA A 18 -10.17 -1.71 -16.54
C ALA A 18 -11.42 -1.82 -15.65
N TYR A 19 -12.21 -0.75 -15.53
CA TYR A 19 -13.50 -0.76 -14.86
C TYR A 19 -14.44 -1.81 -15.44
N TYR A 20 -14.63 -1.85 -16.77
CA TYR A 20 -15.49 -2.86 -17.40
C TYR A 20 -14.95 -4.28 -17.24
N ILE A 21 -13.63 -4.47 -17.36
CA ILE A 21 -13.00 -5.79 -17.16
C ILE A 21 -13.17 -6.26 -15.73
N ALA A 22 -12.98 -5.37 -14.74
CA ALA A 22 -13.17 -5.69 -13.35
C ALA A 22 -14.63 -6.05 -13.01
N ASP A 23 -15.57 -5.28 -13.54
CA ASP A 23 -17.01 -5.52 -13.37
C ASP A 23 -17.40 -6.92 -13.87
N VAL A 24 -17.09 -7.24 -15.13
CA VAL A 24 -17.34 -8.55 -15.73
C VAL A 24 -16.70 -9.68 -14.95
N ASN A 25 -15.45 -9.53 -14.51
CA ASN A 25 -14.75 -10.56 -13.75
C ASN A 25 -15.39 -10.80 -12.38
N ILE A 26 -15.79 -9.73 -11.66
CA ILE A 26 -16.46 -9.85 -10.36
C ILE A 26 -17.81 -10.54 -10.52
N GLU A 27 -18.58 -10.15 -11.53
CA GLU A 27 -19.87 -10.76 -11.84
C GLU A 27 -19.73 -12.25 -12.20
N SER A 28 -18.77 -12.58 -13.07
CA SER A 28 -18.51 -13.98 -13.47
C SER A 28 -18.18 -14.84 -12.25
N VAL A 29 -17.25 -14.40 -11.41
CA VAL A 29 -16.85 -15.13 -10.18
C VAL A 29 -18.06 -15.30 -9.25
N PHE A 30 -18.88 -14.26 -9.08
CA PHE A 30 -20.07 -14.35 -8.22
C PHE A 30 -21.08 -15.36 -8.77
N HIS A 31 -21.37 -15.34 -10.07
CA HIS A 31 -22.30 -16.26 -10.73
C HIS A 31 -21.78 -17.70 -10.70
N ASP A 32 -20.49 -17.92 -10.94
CA ASP A 32 -19.86 -19.23 -10.87
C ASP A 32 -19.96 -19.86 -9.47
N ILE A 33 -19.71 -19.07 -8.42
CA ILE A 33 -19.77 -19.55 -7.03
C ILE A 33 -21.20 -19.81 -6.58
N THR A 34 -22.16 -18.97 -7.02
CA THR A 34 -23.55 -19.04 -6.55
C THR A 34 -24.46 -19.93 -7.37
N HIS A 35 -24.02 -20.31 -8.59
CA HIS A 35 -24.81 -21.10 -9.56
C HIS A 35 -26.19 -20.51 -9.82
N ARG A 36 -26.32 -19.18 -9.82
CA ARG A 36 -27.61 -18.50 -10.03
C ARG A 36 -28.11 -18.73 -11.46
N LYS A 37 -29.43 -18.92 -11.57
CA LYS A 37 -30.10 -19.02 -12.86
C LYS A 37 -30.43 -17.65 -13.48
N THR A 38 -30.52 -16.61 -12.66
CA THR A 38 -30.87 -15.26 -13.07
C THR A 38 -29.65 -14.35 -12.90
N TYR A 39 -29.40 -13.52 -13.89
CA TYR A 39 -28.33 -12.52 -13.84
C TYR A 39 -28.59 -11.49 -12.73
N LEU A 40 -27.52 -11.13 -12.01
CA LEU A 40 -27.55 -10.10 -10.97
C LEU A 40 -26.32 -9.20 -11.19
N PRO A 41 -26.52 -7.94 -11.62
CA PRO A 41 -25.41 -7.02 -11.88
C PRO A 41 -24.70 -6.63 -10.60
N TYR A 42 -23.41 -6.33 -10.72
CA TYR A 42 -22.61 -5.83 -9.62
C TYR A 42 -22.75 -4.31 -9.49
N SER A 43 -23.28 -3.83 -8.36
CA SER A 43 -23.49 -2.41 -8.10
C SER A 43 -22.40 -1.76 -7.23
N GLY A 44 -21.38 -2.52 -6.81
CA GLY A 44 -20.35 -2.06 -5.89
C GLY A 44 -19.13 -1.40 -6.55
N ILE A 45 -19.00 -1.45 -7.89
CA ILE A 45 -17.88 -0.84 -8.59
C ILE A 45 -18.16 0.62 -8.91
N CYS A 46 -17.15 1.46 -8.71
CA CYS A 46 -17.17 2.89 -9.03
C CYS A 46 -16.05 3.24 -10.02
N LEU A 47 -16.39 3.95 -11.07
CA LEU A 47 -15.40 4.61 -11.94
C LEU A 47 -14.97 5.90 -11.24
N THR A 48 -13.86 5.85 -10.54
CA THR A 48 -13.38 6.97 -9.73
C THR A 48 -11.91 6.84 -9.36
N ASP A 49 -11.27 7.97 -9.14
CA ASP A 49 -9.98 8.00 -8.48
C ASP A 49 -10.17 7.88 -6.96
N THR A 50 -9.62 6.82 -6.38
CA THR A 50 -9.73 6.52 -4.96
C THR A 50 -9.21 7.67 -4.07
N PHE A 51 -8.14 8.36 -4.48
CA PHE A 51 -7.58 9.46 -3.69
C PHE A 51 -8.41 10.72 -3.77
N GLN A 52 -9.06 10.97 -4.90
CA GLN A 52 -9.99 12.09 -5.06
C GLN A 52 -11.22 11.95 -4.13
N LEU A 53 -11.58 10.73 -3.71
CA LEU A 53 -12.66 10.53 -2.74
C LEU A 53 -12.36 11.14 -1.36
N ALA A 54 -11.10 11.36 -1.03
CA ALA A 54 -10.69 12.03 0.21
C ALA A 54 -10.75 13.57 0.09
N GLU A 55 -10.71 14.11 -1.13
CA GLU A 55 -10.70 15.55 -1.38
C GLU A 55 -12.10 16.14 -1.21
N LYS A 56 -12.20 17.29 -0.50
CA LYS A 56 -13.49 17.93 -0.20
C LYS A 56 -14.19 18.56 -1.42
N LYS A 57 -13.45 18.78 -2.51
CA LYS A 57 -13.99 19.30 -3.77
C LYS A 57 -14.08 18.17 -4.78
N HIS A 58 -15.19 17.42 -4.76
CA HIS A 58 -15.53 16.60 -5.90
C HIS A 58 -15.84 17.51 -7.09
N ASN A 59 -15.10 17.34 -8.19
CA ASN A 59 -15.46 17.97 -9.46
C ASN A 59 -16.84 17.47 -9.87
N GLU A 60 -17.85 18.32 -9.76
CA GLU A 60 -19.24 18.03 -10.14
C GLU A 60 -19.40 17.74 -11.65
N LEU A 61 -18.37 17.99 -12.45
CA LEU A 61 -18.37 17.81 -13.91
C LEU A 61 -18.71 16.37 -14.38
N PHE A 62 -18.43 15.35 -13.55
CA PHE A 62 -18.79 13.97 -13.88
C PHE A 62 -20.17 13.53 -13.37
N THR A 63 -20.82 14.33 -12.52
CA THR A 63 -22.10 13.95 -11.91
C THR A 63 -23.26 13.98 -12.90
N GLU A 64 -23.22 14.84 -13.90
CA GLU A 64 -24.30 14.97 -14.89
C GLU A 64 -24.28 13.84 -15.94
N PHE A 65 -23.09 13.41 -16.37
CA PHE A 65 -22.95 12.37 -17.39
C PHE A 65 -23.07 10.94 -16.87
N PHE A 66 -22.73 10.71 -15.59
CA PHE A 66 -22.72 9.37 -14.95
C PHE A 66 -23.48 9.36 -13.64
N GLN A 67 -24.79 9.67 -13.68
CA GLN A 67 -25.63 9.79 -12.47
C GLN A 67 -25.60 8.54 -11.58
N ASP A 68 -25.63 7.34 -12.16
CA ASP A 68 -25.62 6.09 -11.39
C ASP A 68 -24.26 5.81 -10.76
N ASN A 69 -23.17 6.13 -11.45
CA ASN A 69 -21.83 6.08 -10.87
C ASN A 69 -21.70 7.04 -9.69
N SER A 70 -22.21 8.26 -9.82
CA SER A 70 -22.19 9.27 -8.76
C SER A 70 -23.00 8.83 -7.52
N LYS A 71 -24.13 8.14 -7.69
CA LYS A 71 -24.90 7.54 -6.59
C LYS A 71 -24.09 6.44 -5.89
N ARG A 72 -23.42 5.56 -6.67
CA ARG A 72 -22.57 4.49 -6.13
C ARG A 72 -21.39 5.06 -5.34
N VAL A 73 -20.71 6.07 -5.86
CA VAL A 73 -19.64 6.80 -5.16
C VAL A 73 -20.12 7.36 -3.83
N LYS A 74 -21.24 8.09 -3.81
CA LYS A 74 -21.83 8.65 -2.58
C LYS A 74 -22.17 7.56 -1.56
N LYS A 75 -22.77 6.44 -2.01
CA LYS A 75 -23.05 5.27 -1.17
C LYS A 75 -21.77 4.71 -0.56
N GLN A 76 -20.72 4.52 -1.36
CA GLN A 76 -19.45 3.99 -0.91
C GLN A 76 -18.76 4.92 0.11
N MET A 77 -18.79 6.23 -0.13
CA MET A 77 -18.23 7.21 0.81
C MET A 77 -18.91 7.18 2.18
N ALA A 78 -20.22 6.98 2.21
CA ALA A 78 -21.01 6.87 3.44
C ALA A 78 -20.86 5.52 4.16
N THR A 79 -20.32 4.50 3.48
CA THR A 79 -20.19 3.14 4.04
C THR A 79 -19.02 3.05 4.99
N HIS A 80 -19.19 2.38 6.13
CA HIS A 80 -18.10 2.04 7.05
C HIS A 80 -17.30 0.87 6.49
N VAL A 81 -16.10 1.16 6.01
CA VAL A 81 -15.20 0.16 5.43
C VAL A 81 -14.30 -0.41 6.51
N ARG A 82 -14.26 -1.74 6.65
CA ARG A 82 -13.43 -2.45 7.63
C ARG A 82 -12.25 -3.19 7.03
N VAL A 83 -12.30 -3.49 5.74
CA VAL A 83 -11.22 -4.19 5.05
C VAL A 83 -10.93 -3.45 3.76
N ILE A 84 -9.66 -3.09 3.58
CA ILE A 84 -9.15 -2.47 2.36
C ILE A 84 -8.05 -3.36 1.82
N VAL A 85 -8.23 -3.84 0.59
CA VAL A 85 -7.24 -4.66 -0.12
C VAL A 85 -6.87 -3.92 -1.40
N GLY A 86 -5.58 -3.83 -1.69
CA GLY A 86 -5.14 -3.11 -2.88
C GLY A 86 -3.71 -3.39 -3.30
N ASN A 87 -3.43 -2.93 -4.51
CA ASN A 87 -2.11 -2.93 -5.10
C ASN A 87 -1.83 -1.50 -5.61
N PRO A 88 -1.48 -0.56 -4.70
CA PRO A 88 -1.28 0.83 -5.08
C PRO A 88 -0.08 1.00 -6.03
N PRO A 89 -0.06 2.07 -6.85
CA PRO A 89 1.04 2.32 -7.78
C PRO A 89 2.40 2.38 -7.08
N TYR A 90 3.41 1.71 -7.65
CA TYR A 90 4.78 1.64 -7.07
C TYR A 90 5.67 2.83 -7.42
N SER A 91 5.16 3.78 -8.15
CA SER A 91 5.93 4.86 -8.73
C SER A 91 6.49 5.83 -7.69
N ILE A 92 7.76 6.16 -7.87
CA ILE A 92 8.49 7.18 -7.13
C ILE A 92 8.57 8.41 -8.02
N GLY A 93 7.98 9.54 -7.60
CA GLY A 93 8.14 10.83 -8.25
C GLY A 93 7.80 10.84 -9.74
N GLN A 94 6.71 10.21 -10.15
CA GLN A 94 6.41 10.02 -11.57
C GLN A 94 6.20 11.34 -12.34
N LYS A 95 7.00 11.45 -13.42
CA LYS A 95 6.83 12.40 -14.51
C LYS A 95 6.45 11.69 -15.82
N SER A 96 6.05 10.43 -15.80
CA SER A 96 5.78 9.64 -17.00
C SER A 96 4.35 9.83 -17.51
N ALA A 97 4.20 10.16 -18.80
CA ALA A 97 2.92 10.44 -19.45
C ALA A 97 2.00 9.21 -19.64
N ASN A 98 2.48 8.02 -19.29
CA ASN A 98 1.78 6.76 -19.58
C ASN A 98 0.77 6.33 -18.51
N ASP A 99 0.81 6.92 -17.31
CA ASP A 99 -0.19 6.68 -16.29
C ASP A 99 -1.08 7.91 -16.20
N ASN A 100 -2.36 7.79 -16.52
CA ASN A 100 -3.37 8.86 -16.48
C ASN A 100 -3.48 9.58 -15.10
N ALA A 101 -2.70 9.17 -14.11
CA ALA A 101 -2.59 9.77 -12.79
C ALA A 101 -1.46 10.82 -12.68
N GLN A 102 -0.82 11.17 -13.80
CA GLN A 102 0.22 12.20 -13.81
C GLN A 102 -0.36 13.56 -13.40
N ASN A 103 0.27 14.16 -12.39
CA ASN A 103 -0.01 15.52 -11.94
C ASN A 103 -1.39 15.77 -11.27
N LEU A 104 -2.12 14.73 -10.88
CA LEU A 104 -3.24 14.95 -10.00
C LEU A 104 -2.74 15.37 -8.62
N SER A 105 -3.15 16.55 -8.22
CA SER A 105 -2.89 17.10 -6.89
C SER A 105 -3.95 16.57 -5.92
N TYR A 106 -3.50 16.09 -4.78
CA TYR A 106 -4.37 15.65 -3.68
C TYR A 106 -4.08 16.51 -2.44
N PRO A 107 -4.49 17.79 -2.41
CA PRO A 107 -4.09 18.73 -1.36
C PRO A 107 -4.48 18.28 0.04
N TYR A 108 -5.65 17.67 0.20
CA TYR A 108 -6.08 17.15 1.49
C TYR A 108 -5.22 15.96 1.92
N LEU A 109 -5.00 15.01 1.03
CA LEU A 109 -4.20 13.82 1.32
C LEU A 109 -2.72 14.18 1.54
N ASP A 110 -2.17 15.11 0.76
CA ASP A 110 -0.82 15.64 0.95
C ASP A 110 -0.69 16.34 2.31
N LYS A 111 -1.70 17.12 2.71
CA LYS A 111 -1.77 17.71 4.04
C LYS A 111 -1.81 16.65 5.13
N ARG A 112 -2.59 15.56 4.95
CA ARG A 112 -2.63 14.45 5.91
C ARG A 112 -1.26 13.77 6.05
N VAL A 113 -0.56 13.53 4.94
CA VAL A 113 0.82 12.99 4.98
C VAL A 113 1.75 13.94 5.74
N SER A 114 1.66 15.24 5.48
CA SER A 114 2.46 16.26 6.17
C SER A 114 2.21 16.26 7.68
N GLU A 115 0.94 16.29 8.10
CA GLU A 115 0.52 16.37 9.49
C GLU A 115 0.76 15.08 10.30
N THR A 116 0.99 13.95 9.61
CA THR A 116 1.19 12.65 10.26
C THR A 116 2.61 12.12 10.06
N TYR A 117 2.93 11.71 8.85
CA TYR A 117 4.21 11.05 8.55
C TYR A 117 5.38 12.03 8.59
N ALA A 118 5.25 13.20 7.95
CA ALA A 118 6.36 14.15 7.86
C ALA A 118 6.69 14.78 9.21
N VAL A 119 5.68 15.14 10.02
CA VAL A 119 5.89 15.70 11.37
C VAL A 119 6.62 14.72 12.30
N LYS A 120 6.42 13.42 12.14
CA LYS A 120 7.08 12.38 12.94
C LYS A 120 8.41 11.90 12.36
N SER A 121 8.78 12.36 11.17
CA SER A 121 10.04 11.97 10.53
C SER A 121 11.22 12.76 11.07
N SER A 122 12.33 12.08 11.30
CA SER A 122 13.62 12.69 11.60
C SER A 122 14.41 13.10 10.35
N ALA A 123 13.96 12.69 9.17
CA ALA A 123 14.64 12.99 7.92
C ALA A 123 14.35 14.43 7.43
N THR A 124 15.38 15.13 6.99
CA THR A 124 15.28 16.51 6.48
C THR A 124 14.66 16.60 5.09
N LEU A 125 14.80 15.55 4.27
CA LEU A 125 14.26 15.46 2.91
C LEU A 125 13.18 14.38 2.83
N ASN A 126 11.92 14.82 2.82
CA ASN A 126 10.76 13.94 2.92
C ASN A 126 9.98 13.75 1.60
N LYS A 127 10.61 14.02 0.44
CA LYS A 127 9.92 13.91 -0.86
C LYS A 127 9.31 12.52 -1.12
N SER A 128 9.95 11.46 -0.66
CA SER A 128 9.47 10.08 -0.82
C SER A 128 8.21 9.76 0.00
N LEU A 129 7.86 10.57 1.00
CA LEU A 129 6.60 10.44 1.73
C LEU A 129 5.37 10.81 0.89
N TYR A 130 5.56 11.50 -0.24
CA TYR A 130 4.49 11.89 -1.15
C TYR A 130 4.34 10.96 -2.36
N ASP A 131 5.04 9.83 -2.36
CA ASP A 131 4.86 8.78 -3.37
C ASP A 131 3.46 8.16 -3.28
N SER A 132 2.92 7.73 -4.42
CA SER A 132 1.54 7.25 -4.53
C SER A 132 1.22 6.11 -3.56
N TYR A 133 2.14 5.16 -3.36
CA TYR A 133 1.90 4.05 -2.42
C TYR A 133 1.86 4.52 -0.96
N VAL A 134 2.65 5.54 -0.58
CA VAL A 134 2.62 6.13 0.78
C VAL A 134 1.29 6.84 1.01
N LYS A 135 0.82 7.60 0.02
CA LYS A 135 -0.51 8.23 0.02
C LYS A 135 -1.63 7.18 0.15
N ALA A 136 -1.49 6.03 -0.53
CA ALA A 136 -2.46 4.93 -0.42
C ALA A 136 -2.56 4.40 1.02
N PHE A 137 -1.42 4.19 1.68
CA PHE A 137 -1.40 3.80 3.09
C PHE A 137 -2.05 4.85 3.99
N ARG A 138 -1.77 6.14 3.77
CA ARG A 138 -2.39 7.22 4.57
C ARG A 138 -3.89 7.26 4.36
N TRP A 139 -4.35 7.22 3.10
CA TRP A 139 -5.75 7.17 2.76
C TRP A 139 -6.46 5.99 3.42
N ALA A 140 -5.90 4.79 3.31
CA ALA A 140 -6.48 3.57 3.89
C ALA A 140 -6.51 3.62 5.42
N SER A 141 -5.45 4.15 6.04
CA SER A 141 -5.38 4.31 7.51
C SER A 141 -6.45 5.26 8.04
N ASP A 142 -6.69 6.38 7.31
CA ASP A 142 -7.73 7.36 7.68
C ASP A 142 -9.14 6.82 7.39
N ARG A 143 -9.29 5.95 6.39
CA ARG A 143 -10.59 5.38 5.99
C ARG A 143 -11.12 4.33 6.97
N ILE A 144 -10.25 3.64 7.70
CA ILE A 144 -10.67 2.66 8.72
C ILE A 144 -10.85 3.34 10.07
N PRO A 145 -12.08 3.35 10.62
CA PRO A 145 -12.36 3.98 11.92
C PRO A 145 -11.57 3.33 13.05
N GLN A 146 -11.01 4.16 13.93
CA GLN A 146 -10.19 3.69 15.05
C GLN A 146 -11.00 2.90 16.10
N ASN A 147 -12.25 3.27 16.29
CA ASN A 147 -13.16 2.67 17.28
C ASN A 147 -13.83 1.38 16.80
N GLU A 148 -13.87 1.14 15.51
CA GLU A 148 -14.52 -0.04 14.93
C GLU A 148 -13.50 -1.12 14.53
N GLY A 149 -12.27 -0.69 14.27
CA GLY A 149 -11.19 -1.55 13.81
C GLY A 149 -11.32 -1.98 12.36
N GLY A 150 -10.32 -2.69 11.88
CA GLY A 150 -10.29 -3.20 10.53
C GLY A 150 -8.90 -3.57 10.06
N ILE A 151 -8.77 -3.85 8.77
CA ILE A 151 -7.54 -4.36 8.16
C ILE A 151 -7.25 -3.58 6.87
N VAL A 152 -6.01 -3.16 6.71
CA VAL A 152 -5.43 -2.74 5.42
C VAL A 152 -4.49 -3.84 4.94
N ALA A 153 -4.69 -4.34 3.73
CA ALA A 153 -3.86 -5.38 3.12
C ALA A 153 -3.35 -4.90 1.77
N PHE A 154 -2.08 -4.56 1.68
CA PHE A 154 -1.49 -4.04 0.44
C PHE A 154 -0.32 -4.89 -0.06
N ILE A 155 -0.27 -5.05 -1.38
CA ILE A 155 0.95 -5.40 -2.09
C ILE A 155 1.55 -4.08 -2.56
N SER A 156 2.73 -3.72 -2.09
CA SER A 156 3.28 -2.40 -2.35
C SER A 156 4.78 -2.40 -2.58
N ASN A 157 5.31 -1.25 -2.99
CA ASN A 157 6.74 -0.98 -2.92
C ASN A 157 7.22 -1.16 -1.46
N GLY A 158 8.25 -1.98 -1.25
CA GLY A 158 8.80 -2.32 0.06
C GLY A 158 9.88 -1.38 0.58
N ALA A 159 10.26 -0.34 -0.17
CA ALA A 159 11.32 0.59 0.24
C ALA A 159 11.02 1.35 1.55
N TRP A 160 9.75 1.37 2.00
CA TRP A 160 9.37 2.00 3.25
C TRP A 160 9.80 1.23 4.51
N ILE A 161 10.13 -0.07 4.40
CA ILE A 161 10.46 -0.91 5.56
C ILE A 161 11.75 -0.43 6.24
N ASP A 162 12.76 -0.06 5.45
CA ASP A 162 14.09 0.35 5.91
C ASP A 162 14.53 1.74 5.42
N GLY A 163 13.73 2.36 4.55
CA GLY A 163 14.03 3.69 4.03
C GLY A 163 14.11 4.74 5.13
N ALA A 164 15.19 5.53 5.16
CA ALA A 164 15.40 6.55 6.17
C ALA A 164 14.30 7.64 6.16
N GLY A 165 13.79 8.00 4.97
CA GLY A 165 12.75 9.01 4.82
C GLY A 165 11.34 8.54 5.21
N GLN A 166 11.14 7.26 5.50
CA GLN A 166 9.85 6.69 5.88
C GLN A 166 9.73 6.37 7.38
N ASP A 167 10.67 6.81 8.20
CA ASP A 167 10.65 6.61 9.65
C ASP A 167 9.37 7.15 10.30
N GLY A 168 8.90 8.34 9.90
CA GLY A 168 7.65 8.91 10.39
C GLY A 168 6.42 8.10 9.99
N MET A 169 6.41 7.47 8.81
CA MET A 169 5.36 6.55 8.39
C MET A 169 5.35 5.30 9.29
N ARG A 170 6.51 4.71 9.57
CA ARG A 170 6.63 3.55 10.47
C ARG A 170 6.17 3.90 11.89
N ARG A 171 6.54 5.07 12.43
CA ARG A 171 6.04 5.56 13.74
C ARG A 171 4.51 5.66 13.77
N CYS A 172 3.90 6.20 12.70
CA CYS A 172 2.45 6.26 12.61
C CYS A 172 1.81 4.88 12.58
N PHE A 173 2.41 3.92 11.88
CA PHE A 173 1.88 2.55 11.87
C PHE A 173 1.94 1.91 13.25
N GLU A 174 3.04 2.11 14.00
CA GLU A 174 3.18 1.60 15.37
C GLU A 174 2.15 2.20 16.34
N ASP A 175 1.76 3.46 16.12
CA ASP A 175 0.82 4.16 17.00
C ASP A 175 -0.66 3.92 16.61
N GLU A 176 -0.94 3.75 15.31
CA GLU A 176 -2.32 3.68 14.79
C GLU A 176 -2.86 2.25 14.69
N PHE A 177 -1.99 1.25 14.57
CA PHE A 177 -2.37 -0.15 14.43
C PHE A 177 -1.99 -0.95 15.68
N THR A 178 -2.53 -2.13 15.81
CA THR A 178 -2.28 -3.04 16.95
C THR A 178 -1.40 -4.22 16.56
N SER A 179 -1.42 -4.59 15.28
CA SER A 179 -0.55 -5.62 14.73
C SER A 179 -0.20 -5.27 13.29
N ILE A 180 1.04 -5.46 12.93
CA ILE A 180 1.61 -5.20 11.61
C ILE A 180 2.28 -6.47 11.14
N TYR A 181 1.90 -6.97 9.96
CA TYR A 181 2.53 -8.12 9.33
C TYR A 181 3.17 -7.69 8.04
N VAL A 182 4.46 -7.95 7.87
CA VAL A 182 5.23 -7.59 6.68
C VAL A 182 5.93 -8.82 6.13
N LEU A 183 5.46 -9.29 4.99
CA LEU A 183 6.14 -10.30 4.20
C LEU A 183 6.97 -9.60 3.12
N ASN A 184 8.29 -9.58 3.31
CA ASN A 184 9.22 -8.98 2.38
C ASN A 184 9.58 -9.97 1.27
N LEU A 185 9.14 -9.69 0.04
CA LEU A 185 9.42 -10.51 -1.14
C LEU A 185 10.71 -10.10 -1.85
N ARG A 186 11.40 -9.05 -1.35
CA ARG A 186 12.63 -8.54 -1.98
C ARG A 186 12.43 -8.16 -3.45
N GLY A 187 13.44 -8.37 -4.30
CA GLY A 187 13.37 -8.10 -5.74
C GLY A 187 13.81 -6.70 -6.12
N ASN A 188 14.59 -6.03 -5.26
CA ASN A 188 15.14 -4.70 -5.52
C ASN A 188 16.21 -4.76 -6.62
N GLN A 189 15.90 -4.24 -7.80
CA GLN A 189 16.80 -4.18 -8.95
C GLN A 189 17.55 -2.83 -9.04
N ARG A 190 17.51 -2.01 -7.99
CA ARG A 190 18.27 -0.74 -7.90
C ARG A 190 19.61 -0.94 -7.20
N THR A 191 19.81 -2.09 -6.57
CA THR A 191 21.07 -2.53 -5.99
C THR A 191 22.01 -3.12 -7.04
N SER A 192 23.28 -3.25 -6.73
CA SER A 192 24.30 -3.81 -7.61
C SER A 192 25.14 -4.89 -6.89
N GLY A 193 25.89 -5.66 -7.67
CA GLY A 193 26.79 -6.67 -7.12
C GLY A 193 26.08 -7.77 -6.34
N GLU A 194 26.64 -8.14 -5.21
CA GLU A 194 26.13 -9.22 -4.36
C GLU A 194 24.77 -8.91 -3.75
N LEU A 195 24.51 -7.65 -3.39
CA LEU A 195 23.20 -7.24 -2.89
C LEU A 195 22.08 -7.50 -3.92
N SER A 196 22.34 -7.19 -5.19
CA SER A 196 21.36 -7.46 -6.25
C SER A 196 21.11 -8.96 -6.47
N ARG A 197 22.14 -9.80 -6.29
CA ARG A 197 21.99 -11.27 -6.37
C ARG A 197 21.14 -11.80 -5.22
N LYS A 198 21.35 -11.30 -4.00
CA LYS A 198 20.55 -11.65 -2.82
C LYS A 198 19.09 -11.26 -2.98
N GLU A 199 18.82 -10.11 -3.57
CA GLU A 199 17.45 -9.67 -3.88
C GLU A 199 16.71 -10.63 -4.81
N GLY A 200 17.42 -11.34 -5.68
CA GLY A 200 16.87 -12.36 -6.57
C GLY A 200 15.92 -11.81 -7.63
N GLY A 201 15.00 -12.65 -8.11
CA GLY A 201 14.06 -12.28 -9.16
C GLY A 201 13.04 -11.24 -8.72
N LYS A 202 12.74 -10.26 -9.59
CA LYS A 202 11.67 -9.28 -9.38
C LYS A 202 10.30 -9.94 -9.50
N ILE A 203 9.35 -9.52 -8.69
CA ILE A 203 8.00 -10.12 -8.64
C ILE A 203 7.19 -9.78 -9.88
N PHE A 204 7.17 -8.51 -10.29
CA PHE A 204 6.44 -8.05 -11.48
C PHE A 204 7.35 -7.94 -12.70
N GLY A 205 6.87 -8.47 -13.84
CA GLY A 205 7.68 -8.63 -15.05
C GLY A 205 8.08 -7.31 -15.72
N SER A 206 7.18 -6.34 -15.85
CA SER A 206 7.39 -5.09 -16.57
C SER A 206 7.52 -3.88 -15.61
N GLY A 207 8.50 -3.03 -15.87
CA GLY A 207 8.60 -1.66 -15.35
C GLY A 207 9.12 -1.49 -13.92
N SER A 208 8.65 -2.24 -12.93
CA SER A 208 9.05 -2.04 -11.54
C SER A 208 10.44 -2.62 -11.25
N ARG A 209 11.30 -1.80 -10.62
CA ARG A 209 12.64 -2.18 -10.13
C ARG A 209 12.73 -2.10 -8.60
N THR A 210 11.58 -1.93 -7.93
CA THR A 210 11.50 -1.77 -6.47
C THR A 210 11.28 -3.10 -5.77
N PRO A 211 11.72 -3.25 -4.52
CA PRO A 211 11.35 -4.40 -3.70
C PRO A 211 9.84 -4.42 -3.48
N ILE A 212 9.28 -5.60 -3.28
CA ILE A 212 7.84 -5.79 -3.08
C ILE A 212 7.58 -6.36 -1.71
N THR A 213 6.51 -5.86 -1.07
CA THR A 213 6.02 -6.37 0.20
C THR A 213 4.54 -6.68 0.14
N ILE A 214 4.14 -7.69 0.91
CA ILE A 214 2.73 -7.91 1.27
C ILE A 214 2.61 -7.48 2.72
N THR A 215 1.75 -6.49 2.97
CA THR A 215 1.61 -5.86 4.28
C THR A 215 0.18 -5.99 4.77
N PHE A 216 -0.01 -6.40 6.04
CA PHE A 216 -1.30 -6.32 6.72
C PHE A 216 -1.17 -5.43 7.94
N LEU A 217 -1.98 -4.39 7.99
CA LEU A 217 -2.09 -3.47 9.12
C LEU A 217 -3.44 -3.70 9.79
N VAL A 218 -3.43 -4.08 11.06
CA VAL A 218 -4.63 -4.46 11.81
C VAL A 218 -4.93 -3.44 12.90
N LYS A 219 -6.12 -2.85 12.87
CA LYS A 219 -6.69 -2.06 13.98
C LYS A 219 -7.63 -2.94 14.79
N ASN A 220 -7.30 -3.20 16.05
CA ASN A 220 -8.18 -3.94 16.97
C ASN A 220 -8.60 -3.01 18.12
N PRO A 221 -9.88 -2.62 18.21
CA PRO A 221 -10.36 -1.70 19.24
C PRO A 221 -10.10 -2.17 20.68
N ALA A 222 -10.09 -3.49 20.90
CA ALA A 222 -9.82 -4.06 22.23
C ALA A 222 -8.38 -3.84 22.73
N LYS A 223 -7.46 -3.50 21.80
CA LYS A 223 -6.04 -3.22 22.10
C LYS A 223 -5.67 -1.75 21.89
N LYS A 224 -6.65 -0.85 21.91
CA LYS A 224 -6.45 0.58 21.71
C LYS A 224 -5.46 1.13 22.75
N GLY A 225 -4.52 1.96 22.30
CA GLY A 225 -3.49 2.58 23.16
C GLY A 225 -2.24 1.73 23.38
N GLN A 226 -2.18 0.52 22.86
CA GLN A 226 -0.96 -0.28 22.83
C GLN A 226 -0.21 -0.02 21.51
N LYS A 227 1.13 -0.01 21.56
CA LYS A 227 1.93 -0.01 20.32
C LYS A 227 1.74 -1.30 19.54
N ALA A 228 1.86 -1.20 18.23
CA ALA A 228 1.73 -2.36 17.36
C ALA A 228 2.81 -3.41 17.61
N VAL A 229 2.41 -4.68 17.55
CA VAL A 229 3.37 -5.78 17.44
C VAL A 229 3.70 -5.97 15.96
N ILE A 230 5.01 -5.89 15.64
CA ILE A 230 5.51 -5.99 14.26
C ILE A 230 5.96 -7.41 13.99
N HIS A 231 5.28 -8.08 13.07
CA HIS A 231 5.59 -9.41 12.58
C HIS A 231 6.26 -9.27 11.21
N TYR A 232 7.49 -9.70 11.10
CA TYR A 232 8.28 -9.63 9.87
C TYR A 232 8.68 -11.01 9.38
N HIS A 233 8.57 -11.24 8.10
CA HIS A 233 9.11 -12.43 7.44
C HIS A 233 9.83 -12.02 6.16
N ASP A 234 11.07 -12.45 6.01
CA ASP A 234 11.86 -12.28 4.81
C ASP A 234 11.83 -13.56 3.99
N ILE A 235 11.53 -13.46 2.70
CA ILE A 235 11.36 -14.63 1.83
C ILE A 235 12.67 -15.38 1.58
N GLY A 236 13.82 -14.73 1.80
CA GLY A 236 15.16 -15.32 1.66
C GLY A 236 15.96 -14.84 0.45
N ASP A 237 17.26 -15.20 0.45
CA ASP A 237 18.27 -14.80 -0.53
C ASP A 237 18.18 -15.64 -1.81
N TYR A 238 18.62 -15.07 -2.94
CA TYR A 238 18.90 -15.73 -4.24
C TYR A 238 17.70 -16.41 -4.91
N LEU A 239 16.48 -16.18 -4.48
CA LEU A 239 15.30 -16.85 -5.01
C LEU A 239 14.89 -16.29 -6.37
N THR A 240 14.55 -17.17 -7.31
CA THR A 240 13.92 -16.75 -8.57
C THR A 240 12.50 -16.25 -8.33
N ARG A 241 11.93 -15.54 -9.30
CA ARG A 241 10.54 -15.09 -9.27
C ARG A 241 9.57 -16.25 -9.04
N GLU A 242 9.77 -17.34 -9.74
CA GLU A 242 8.92 -18.53 -9.71
C GLU A 242 8.95 -19.20 -8.32
N GLN A 243 10.15 -19.27 -7.70
CA GLN A 243 10.31 -19.80 -6.34
C GLN A 243 9.57 -18.92 -5.33
N LYS A 244 9.72 -17.60 -5.40
CA LYS A 244 9.01 -16.66 -4.51
C LYS A 244 7.50 -16.80 -4.64
N LEU A 245 6.97 -16.81 -5.87
CA LEU A 245 5.53 -16.95 -6.12
C LEU A 245 4.99 -18.29 -5.64
N LYS A 246 5.78 -19.37 -5.80
CA LYS A 246 5.41 -20.69 -5.27
C LYS A 246 5.34 -20.67 -3.73
N MET A 247 6.33 -20.06 -3.06
CA MET A 247 6.33 -19.94 -1.60
C MET A 247 5.12 -19.17 -1.11
N VAL A 248 4.81 -18.00 -1.72
CA VAL A 248 3.61 -17.22 -1.37
C VAL A 248 2.33 -18.03 -1.55
N LYS A 249 2.21 -18.80 -2.64
CA LYS A 249 1.08 -19.71 -2.86
C LYS A 249 0.99 -20.79 -1.81
N ASP A 250 2.12 -21.35 -1.37
CA ASP A 250 2.18 -22.41 -0.38
C ASP A 250 1.88 -21.92 1.05
N PHE A 251 2.14 -20.64 1.35
CA PHE A 251 1.78 -20.00 2.61
C PHE A 251 0.26 -19.89 2.81
N ARG A 252 -0.51 -19.63 1.78
CA ARG A 252 -1.98 -19.49 1.75
C ARG A 252 -2.55 -18.40 2.67
N SER A 253 -2.06 -18.28 3.91
CA SER A 253 -2.54 -17.28 4.87
C SER A 253 -1.44 -16.84 5.82
N ILE A 254 -1.65 -15.70 6.49
CA ILE A 254 -0.72 -15.19 7.53
C ILE A 254 -0.65 -16.10 8.77
N SER A 255 -1.60 -17.01 8.94
CA SER A 255 -1.64 -17.99 10.03
C SER A 255 -0.97 -19.33 9.66
N SER A 256 -0.35 -19.41 8.49
CA SER A 256 0.32 -20.63 8.03
C SER A 256 1.49 -20.96 8.94
N GLN A 257 1.60 -22.23 9.32
CA GLN A 257 2.78 -22.75 10.06
C GLN A 257 4.07 -22.70 9.23
N LYS A 258 3.98 -22.51 7.92
CA LYS A 258 5.14 -22.33 7.03
C LYS A 258 5.69 -20.90 7.05
N LEU A 259 4.97 -19.95 7.64
CA LEU A 259 5.39 -18.58 7.83
C LEU A 259 5.96 -18.41 9.25
N GLU A 260 7.27 -18.34 9.34
CA GLU A 260 7.96 -18.06 10.60
C GLU A 260 8.06 -16.53 10.78
N TRP A 261 7.16 -16.00 11.59
CA TRP A 261 7.15 -14.56 11.90
C TRP A 261 8.19 -14.22 12.96
N GLN A 262 9.09 -13.33 12.62
CA GLN A 262 9.99 -12.68 13.57
C GLN A 262 9.29 -11.47 14.17
N ILE A 263 9.33 -11.34 15.51
CA ILE A 263 8.85 -10.12 16.18
C ILE A 263 9.98 -9.10 16.15
N ILE A 264 9.70 -7.97 15.55
CA ILE A 264 10.64 -6.84 15.47
C ILE A 264 10.32 -5.82 16.54
N THR A 265 11.37 -5.31 17.20
CA THR A 265 11.32 -4.12 18.04
C THR A 265 12.02 -3.00 17.31
N SER A 266 11.31 -1.90 17.06
CA SER A 266 11.89 -0.71 16.44
C SER A 266 12.86 -0.02 17.42
N ASN A 267 13.89 0.63 16.86
CA ASN A 267 14.78 1.51 17.64
C ASN A 267 14.16 2.93 17.77
N ASP A 268 14.86 3.83 18.46
CA ASP A 268 14.43 5.22 18.66
C ASP A 268 14.24 6.00 17.35
N LYS A 269 14.88 5.56 16.27
CA LYS A 269 14.73 6.14 14.92
C LYS A 269 13.60 5.48 14.12
N ALA A 270 12.83 4.58 14.73
CA ALA A 270 11.82 3.73 14.08
C ALA A 270 12.39 2.90 12.92
N ASP A 271 13.64 2.48 13.02
CA ASP A 271 14.19 1.49 12.10
C ASP A 271 13.71 0.09 12.54
N TRP A 272 13.10 -0.64 11.64
CA TRP A 272 12.61 -2.00 11.90
C TRP A 272 13.66 -3.06 11.57
N ILE A 273 14.24 -2.94 10.38
CA ILE A 273 15.37 -3.76 9.91
C ILE A 273 16.52 -2.85 9.54
N ASN A 274 17.73 -3.37 9.42
CA ASN A 274 18.92 -2.58 9.08
C ASN A 274 19.06 -1.34 9.97
N GLN A 275 18.91 -1.54 11.30
CA GLN A 275 18.94 -0.44 12.28
C GLN A 275 20.24 0.33 12.17
N ARG A 276 20.15 1.65 11.97
CA ARG A 276 21.30 2.54 11.78
C ARG A 276 22.00 2.80 13.09
N ASP A 277 23.29 2.48 13.16
CA ASP A 277 24.15 2.92 14.24
C ASP A 277 24.40 4.42 14.13
N GLY A 278 24.34 5.14 15.26
CA GLY A 278 24.51 6.60 15.28
C GLY A 278 25.88 7.09 14.76
N CYS A 279 26.83 6.18 14.60
CA CYS A 279 28.18 6.48 14.14
C CYS A 279 28.30 6.63 12.61
N LEU A 280 27.36 6.09 11.83
CA LEU A 280 27.41 6.11 10.35
C LEU A 280 26.90 7.42 9.70
N LEU A 281 26.33 8.33 10.48
CA LEU A 281 25.84 9.62 9.98
C LEU A 281 26.95 10.60 9.54
N TYR A 282 28.20 10.36 9.96
CA TYR A 282 29.35 11.24 9.63
C TYR A 282 30.13 10.82 8.38
N THR A 283 29.90 9.63 7.83
CA THR A 283 30.67 9.13 6.69
C THR A 283 29.97 9.27 5.34
N SER A 284 28.67 9.55 5.31
CA SER A 284 27.95 9.75 4.05
C SER A 284 28.01 11.18 3.49
N ASP A 285 28.33 12.16 4.34
CA ASP A 285 28.45 13.57 3.92
C ASP A 285 29.85 13.93 3.37
N ALA A 286 30.84 13.05 3.56
CA ALA A 286 32.20 13.30 3.09
C ALA A 286 32.49 12.84 1.64
N ALA A 287 31.50 12.26 0.96
CA ALA A 287 31.70 11.72 -0.40
C ALA A 287 31.21 12.63 -1.53
N ASP A 288 30.62 13.79 -1.24
CA ASP A 288 30.03 14.67 -2.25
C ASP A 288 30.87 15.93 -2.57
N ASP A 289 32.04 16.07 -1.94
CA ASP A 289 33.05 17.11 -2.31
C ASP A 289 34.03 16.58 -3.35
N ARG A 290 33.56 16.22 -4.52
CA ARG A 290 34.43 16.20 -5.72
C ARG A 290 34.39 17.59 -6.35
N ILE A 291 35.25 18.46 -5.87
CA ILE A 291 35.70 19.66 -6.58
C ILE A 291 36.25 19.18 -7.94
N SER A 292 35.53 19.50 -9.00
CA SER A 292 36.08 19.44 -10.35
C SER A 292 37.06 20.61 -10.49
N VAL A 293 38.34 20.33 -10.53
CA VAL A 293 39.37 21.25 -10.96
C VAL A 293 39.73 20.82 -12.37
N ASP A 294 39.57 21.78 -13.30
CA ASP A 294 39.99 21.90 -14.71
C ASP A 294 39.22 21.07 -15.74
#